data_ea39690516b4d08842d18af3ecc8eff9
#
_entry.id   ea39690516b4d08842d18af3ecc8eff9
#
_cell.length_a   1.000
_cell.length_b   1.000
_cell.length_c   1.000
_cell.angle_alpha   90.00
_cell.angle_beta   90.00
_cell.angle_gamma   90.00
#
_symmetry.space_group_name_H-M   'P 1'
#
loop_
_entity.id
_entity.type
_entity.pdbx_description
1 polymer ?
#
loop_
_entity_poly.entity_id
_entity_poly.type
_entity_poly.pdbx_seq_one_letter_code
_entity_poly.pdbx_strand_id
1 'polypeptide(L)'
;MTTESNPDSNLDFSADVVVIGGGPAGSAAATMLARKGWQVTVLEREQFPRDHVGESLLPASIPVLEELGALPAVESAGFLPKHGATMVWGSGDAPWSWYFKETSQRYPHSYQVWRPQFDQILLENAKSQGVTVLEGHQVTEVIFDGDEAIGVEFTNAQGESGEAQCRFVVDASGQSTLLARHLGSKQWDPFFRNLAVYAYFTGAKPLPEPDQNNIFIESYRSGWLWSIPLHTGRTSVGAVVDSDIGQEGIQQNGAKAFLEAQLAQSGHTKTMLENAKMDSEPAVVMDWSYTAEKLFGPGYILAGDAACFVDPLFSSGVHLALMSGVLAAAYVTTALNDALMADEAGQVYQELYLKEYNQFREMARLFYSSNLSAESYFWEARRITNAGEYSPRHSFIQAVAGQPPRGYERVVLDRGQAPDEFVESVRAVESERQSRSQWLAALGSDPQRNQILNAIPKLAEDIQVQRKPVLAEGEFVQGYVLNTVSQPEGTPCSPLVAAVIAEIDGQKSVSDIVDGMGAHLDQAGHAQLEEAVSRTIEILYVDGTVDRLATD
;
A
#
# COMPACT_ATOMS: atom_id res chain seq x y z
N MET A 1 21.02 4.67 -53.24
CA MET A 1 21.73 3.93 -52.24
C MET A 1 20.66 3.21 -51.45
N THR A 2 20.44 1.96 -51.77
CA THR A 2 19.52 1.07 -51.07
C THR A 2 20.20 0.66 -49.77
N THR A 3 19.66 1.07 -48.64
CA THR A 3 20.05 0.56 -47.32
C THR A 3 19.61 -0.87 -47.26
N GLU A 4 20.54 -1.82 -47.33
CA GLU A 4 20.30 -3.21 -46.97
C GLU A 4 19.90 -3.25 -45.49
N SER A 5 18.65 -3.64 -45.19
CA SER A 5 18.20 -4.02 -43.87
C SER A 5 18.98 -5.28 -43.49
N ASN A 6 19.70 -5.22 -42.37
CA ASN A 6 20.38 -6.35 -41.77
C ASN A 6 19.28 -7.31 -41.20
N PRO A 7 19.17 -8.56 -41.71
CA PRO A 7 18.03 -9.44 -41.33
C PRO A 7 18.21 -10.18 -40.00
N ASP A 8 19.24 -9.87 -39.17
CA ASP A 8 19.60 -10.68 -38.00
C ASP A 8 19.55 -9.95 -36.65
N SER A 9 18.83 -8.84 -36.50
CA SER A 9 18.52 -8.27 -35.20
C SER A 9 17.01 -8.31 -34.91
N ASN A 10 16.47 -9.51 -34.79
CA ASN A 10 15.10 -9.64 -34.28
C ASN A 10 15.13 -9.41 -32.78
N LEU A 11 14.72 -8.21 -32.34
CA LEU A 11 14.58 -7.85 -30.92
C LEU A 11 13.29 -8.42 -30.32
N ASP A 12 12.46 -9.07 -31.13
CA ASP A 12 11.19 -9.62 -30.71
C ASP A 12 11.38 -10.81 -29.78
N PHE A 13 10.58 -10.85 -28.74
CA PHE A 13 10.56 -11.95 -27.77
C PHE A 13 9.15 -12.21 -27.24
N SER A 14 9.00 -13.26 -26.46
CA SER A 14 7.75 -13.58 -25.74
C SER A 14 8.02 -13.84 -24.27
N ALA A 15 7.05 -13.50 -23.41
CA ALA A 15 7.04 -13.78 -21.99
C ALA A 15 5.60 -14.10 -21.53
N ASP A 16 5.41 -14.66 -20.34
CA ASP A 16 4.06 -14.72 -19.76
C ASP A 16 3.58 -13.33 -19.39
N VAL A 17 4.46 -12.54 -18.76
CA VAL A 17 4.16 -11.18 -18.30
C VAL A 17 5.25 -10.21 -18.70
N VAL A 18 4.87 -9.09 -19.29
CA VAL A 18 5.74 -7.94 -19.51
C VAL A 18 5.42 -6.86 -18.49
N VAL A 19 6.44 -6.39 -17.76
CA VAL A 19 6.34 -5.29 -16.80
C VAL A 19 7.00 -4.05 -17.40
N ILE A 20 6.27 -2.95 -17.49
CA ILE A 20 6.74 -1.67 -18.00
C ILE A 20 7.29 -0.83 -16.86
N GLY A 21 8.61 -0.69 -16.78
CA GLY A 21 9.32 0.08 -15.76
C GLY A 21 9.87 -0.75 -14.61
N GLY A 22 11.14 -0.52 -14.27
CA GLY A 22 11.91 -1.19 -13.22
C GLY A 22 11.94 -0.46 -11.87
N GLY A 23 11.06 0.52 -11.66
CA GLY A 23 10.91 1.22 -10.38
C GLY A 23 10.32 0.34 -9.28
N PRO A 24 10.02 0.90 -8.08
CA PRO A 24 9.54 0.12 -6.94
C PRO A 24 8.31 -0.76 -7.22
N ALA A 25 7.30 -0.25 -7.95
CA ALA A 25 6.11 -1.02 -8.30
C ALA A 25 6.44 -2.18 -9.25
N GLY A 26 7.18 -1.90 -10.32
CA GLY A 26 7.52 -2.91 -11.32
C GLY A 26 8.46 -3.98 -10.76
N SER A 27 9.47 -3.59 -9.99
CA SER A 27 10.38 -4.55 -9.32
C SER A 27 9.62 -5.42 -8.32
N ALA A 28 8.66 -4.86 -7.57
CA ALA A 28 7.83 -5.62 -6.64
C ALA A 28 6.93 -6.62 -7.38
N ALA A 29 6.20 -6.16 -8.41
CA ALA A 29 5.34 -7.01 -9.22
C ALA A 29 6.12 -8.15 -9.89
N ALA A 30 7.24 -7.80 -10.54
CA ALA A 30 8.08 -8.78 -11.23
C ALA A 30 8.64 -9.84 -10.28
N THR A 31 9.13 -9.43 -9.08
CA THR A 31 9.62 -10.34 -8.05
C THR A 31 8.55 -11.36 -7.65
N MET A 32 7.35 -10.89 -7.34
CA MET A 32 6.26 -11.76 -6.87
C MET A 32 5.75 -12.69 -7.98
N LEU A 33 5.65 -12.21 -9.20
CA LEU A 33 5.25 -13.01 -10.36
C LEU A 33 6.28 -14.12 -10.67
N ALA A 34 7.58 -13.79 -10.65
CA ALA A 34 8.63 -14.78 -10.86
C ALA A 34 8.61 -15.87 -9.79
N ARG A 35 8.34 -15.53 -8.52
CA ARG A 35 8.19 -16.52 -7.43
C ARG A 35 6.99 -17.44 -7.62
N LYS A 36 5.96 -17.01 -8.34
CA LYS A 36 4.81 -17.84 -8.74
C LYS A 36 5.12 -18.71 -9.96
N GLY A 37 6.31 -18.59 -10.54
CA GLY A 37 6.77 -19.42 -11.66
C GLY A 37 6.46 -18.85 -13.04
N TRP A 38 5.97 -17.63 -13.14
CA TRP A 38 5.73 -16.95 -14.42
C TRP A 38 7.05 -16.48 -15.06
N GLN A 39 7.11 -16.55 -16.39
CA GLN A 39 8.19 -15.94 -17.16
C GLN A 39 7.96 -14.44 -17.26
N VAL A 40 8.76 -13.65 -16.56
CA VAL A 40 8.59 -12.20 -16.44
C VAL A 40 9.75 -11.46 -17.12
N THR A 41 9.42 -10.49 -17.95
CA THR A 41 10.39 -9.55 -18.51
C THR A 41 10.04 -8.13 -18.10
N VAL A 42 10.99 -7.41 -17.50
CA VAL A 42 10.90 -5.98 -17.20
C VAL A 42 11.58 -5.21 -18.32
N LEU A 43 10.87 -4.26 -18.92
CA LEU A 43 11.39 -3.27 -19.85
C LEU A 43 11.55 -1.94 -19.12
N GLU A 44 12.80 -1.51 -18.93
CA GLU A 44 13.15 -0.26 -18.25
C GLU A 44 13.87 0.67 -19.21
N ARG A 45 13.38 1.91 -19.34
CA ARG A 45 13.92 2.90 -20.29
C ARG A 45 15.30 3.43 -19.92
N GLU A 46 15.61 3.48 -18.62
CA GLU A 46 16.87 4.01 -18.10
C GLU A 46 17.83 2.89 -17.72
N GLN A 47 19.09 3.24 -17.50
CA GLN A 47 20.07 2.33 -16.90
C GLN A 47 20.23 2.68 -15.44
N PHE A 48 20.21 1.68 -14.57
CA PHE A 48 20.41 1.86 -13.14
C PHE A 48 21.90 1.85 -12.76
N PRO A 49 22.32 2.62 -11.72
CA PRO A 49 21.49 3.49 -10.87
C PRO A 49 21.04 4.77 -11.59
N ARG A 50 19.79 5.19 -11.38
CA ARG A 50 19.20 6.41 -11.95
C ARG A 50 18.66 7.33 -10.89
N ASP A 51 18.66 8.63 -11.13
CA ASP A 51 18.12 9.62 -10.21
C ASP A 51 16.58 9.55 -10.15
N HIS A 52 16.06 9.66 -8.97
CA HIS A 52 14.63 9.77 -8.70
C HIS A 52 14.39 10.46 -7.35
N VAL A 53 13.28 11.19 -7.19
CA VAL A 53 12.86 11.79 -5.93
C VAL A 53 11.99 10.83 -5.11
N GLY A 54 11.85 11.08 -3.79
CA GLY A 54 11.05 10.27 -2.87
C GLY A 54 11.91 9.37 -1.99
N GLU A 55 12.81 10.02 -1.21
CA GLU A 55 13.83 9.36 -0.39
C GLU A 55 13.36 8.95 1.01
N SER A 56 12.23 9.49 1.45
CA SER A 56 11.71 9.24 2.80
C SER A 56 10.67 8.12 2.76
N LEU A 57 10.94 6.97 3.38
CA LEU A 57 10.04 5.82 3.39
C LEU A 57 9.10 5.81 4.60
N LEU A 58 8.09 4.94 4.55
CA LEU A 58 7.15 4.67 5.63
C LEU A 58 7.37 3.28 6.23
N PRO A 59 7.04 3.07 7.53
CA PRO A 59 7.11 1.75 8.16
C PRO A 59 6.31 0.67 7.43
N ALA A 60 5.20 1.02 6.81
CA ALA A 60 4.39 0.10 6.02
C ALA A 60 5.12 -0.48 4.79
N SER A 61 6.23 0.12 4.36
CA SER A 61 7.10 -0.44 3.33
C SER A 61 7.93 -1.63 3.83
N ILE A 62 8.21 -1.72 5.13
CA ILE A 62 9.11 -2.74 5.69
C ILE A 62 8.55 -4.16 5.50
N PRO A 63 7.29 -4.48 5.87
CA PRO A 63 6.75 -5.82 5.64
C PRO A 63 6.69 -6.19 4.14
N VAL A 64 6.51 -5.21 3.25
CA VAL A 64 6.56 -5.46 1.81
C VAL A 64 7.99 -5.81 1.37
N LEU A 65 9.00 -5.11 1.87
CA LEU A 65 10.40 -5.43 1.61
C LEU A 65 10.81 -6.80 2.19
N GLU A 66 10.26 -7.19 3.35
CA GLU A 66 10.39 -8.54 3.91
C GLU A 66 9.80 -9.58 2.96
N GLU A 67 8.56 -9.38 2.51
CA GLU A 67 7.88 -10.27 1.57
C GLU A 67 8.64 -10.40 0.25
N LEU A 68 9.18 -9.32 -0.28
CA LEU A 68 10.03 -9.32 -1.47
C LEU A 68 11.40 -9.98 -1.24
N GLY A 69 11.81 -10.22 0.01
CA GLY A 69 13.16 -10.68 0.36
C GLY A 69 14.26 -9.64 0.12
N ALA A 70 13.89 -8.39 -0.10
CA ALA A 70 14.81 -7.28 -0.36
C ALA A 70 15.31 -6.59 0.92
N LEU A 71 14.60 -6.75 2.07
CA LEU A 71 14.92 -6.06 3.31
C LEU A 71 16.38 -6.25 3.78
N PRO A 72 16.99 -7.46 3.77
CA PRO A 72 18.38 -7.63 4.18
C PRO A 72 19.38 -6.79 3.36
N ALA A 73 19.13 -6.63 2.05
CA ALA A 73 19.96 -5.80 1.19
C ALA A 73 19.76 -4.30 1.49
N VAL A 74 18.52 -3.88 1.77
CA VAL A 74 18.20 -2.50 2.19
C VAL A 74 18.87 -2.16 3.51
N GLU A 75 18.82 -3.05 4.51
CA GLU A 75 19.49 -2.88 5.81
C GLU A 75 21.02 -2.79 5.66
N SER A 76 21.58 -3.61 4.78
CA SER A 76 23.04 -3.65 4.53
C SER A 76 23.54 -2.43 3.75
N ALA A 77 22.65 -1.68 3.09
CA ALA A 77 23.01 -0.49 2.29
C ALA A 77 23.42 0.73 3.13
N GLY A 78 23.19 0.70 4.46
CA GLY A 78 23.57 1.75 5.38
C GLY A 78 22.68 3.00 5.33
N PHE A 79 21.47 2.88 4.82
CA PHE A 79 20.48 3.96 4.83
C PHE A 79 20.16 4.42 6.24
N LEU A 80 19.88 5.74 6.39
CA LEU A 80 19.59 6.30 7.72
C LEU A 80 18.24 5.81 8.24
N PRO A 81 18.15 5.30 9.48
CA PRO A 81 16.88 4.95 10.07
C PRO A 81 16.03 6.21 10.33
N LYS A 82 14.81 6.22 9.81
CA LYS A 82 13.79 7.25 10.01
C LYS A 82 12.85 6.81 11.12
N HIS A 83 12.93 7.46 12.27
CA HIS A 83 12.11 7.10 13.44
C HIS A 83 10.74 7.78 13.48
N GLY A 84 10.54 8.83 12.69
CA GLY A 84 9.33 9.62 12.66
C GLY A 84 9.41 10.76 11.66
N ALA A 85 8.70 11.82 11.96
CA ALA A 85 8.79 13.08 11.22
C ALA A 85 8.68 14.27 12.17
N THR A 86 9.24 15.39 11.76
CA THR A 86 9.20 16.66 12.48
C THR A 86 8.62 17.72 11.56
N MET A 87 7.61 18.44 12.03
CA MET A 87 6.91 19.45 11.23
C MET A 87 6.86 20.81 11.93
N VAL A 88 6.92 21.86 11.12
CA VAL A 88 6.40 23.19 11.44
C VAL A 88 5.21 23.42 10.50
N TRP A 89 4.01 23.19 11.01
CA TRP A 89 2.78 23.24 10.24
C TRP A 89 1.61 23.68 11.11
N GLY A 90 0.68 24.42 10.52
CA GLY A 90 -0.51 24.89 11.21
C GLY A 90 -0.31 26.25 11.88
N SER A 91 -1.03 26.49 12.98
CA SER A 91 -1.12 27.79 13.65
C SER A 91 0.09 28.16 14.53
N GLY A 92 1.04 27.24 14.71
CA GLY A 92 2.22 27.44 15.57
C GLY A 92 3.53 27.44 14.77
N ASP A 93 4.51 28.22 15.25
CA ASP A 93 5.85 28.27 14.66
C ASP A 93 6.84 27.27 15.31
N ALA A 94 6.43 26.55 16.35
CA ALA A 94 7.27 25.58 17.03
C ALA A 94 7.26 24.23 16.31
N PRO A 95 8.43 23.59 16.09
CA PRO A 95 8.46 22.23 15.56
C PRO A 95 7.76 21.25 16.50
N TRP A 96 7.06 20.29 15.92
CA TRP A 96 6.46 19.17 16.63
C TRP A 96 6.76 17.87 15.91
N SER A 97 7.00 16.81 16.70
CA SER A 97 7.45 15.53 16.19
C SER A 97 6.50 14.40 16.60
N TRP A 98 6.45 13.35 15.79
CA TRP A 98 5.83 12.07 16.12
C TRP A 98 6.76 10.93 15.74
N TYR A 99 6.61 9.78 16.41
CA TYR A 99 7.48 8.64 16.21
C TYR A 99 6.67 7.39 15.92
N PHE A 100 7.13 6.59 14.95
CA PHE A 100 6.46 5.36 14.52
C PHE A 100 6.35 4.33 15.64
N LYS A 101 7.32 4.30 16.57
CA LYS A 101 7.28 3.43 17.76
C LYS A 101 6.09 3.69 18.68
N GLU A 102 5.39 4.82 18.55
CA GLU A 102 4.19 5.14 19.32
C GLU A 102 3.00 4.24 18.88
N THR A 103 3.06 3.68 17.66
CA THR A 103 1.97 2.86 17.10
C THR A 103 2.39 1.45 16.72
N SER A 104 3.69 1.19 16.56
CA SER A 104 4.21 -0.12 16.18
C SER A 104 5.54 -0.40 16.88
N GLN A 105 5.56 -1.48 17.68
CA GLN A 105 6.80 -1.98 18.28
C GLN A 105 7.56 -2.89 17.30
N ARG A 106 6.87 -3.52 16.36
CA ARG A 106 7.49 -4.39 15.37
C ARG A 106 8.23 -3.59 14.30
N TYR A 107 7.64 -2.48 13.83
CA TYR A 107 8.21 -1.60 12.81
C TYR A 107 8.36 -0.18 13.37
N PRO A 108 9.31 0.04 14.33
CA PRO A 108 9.44 1.31 15.05
C PRO A 108 10.13 2.38 14.23
N HIS A 109 10.65 2.06 13.06
CA HIS A 109 11.32 2.96 12.12
C HIS A 109 11.11 2.53 10.67
N SER A 110 11.49 3.41 9.77
CA SER A 110 11.67 3.17 8.35
C SER A 110 13.05 3.70 7.94
N TYR A 111 13.25 4.08 6.66
CA TYR A 111 14.55 4.53 6.17
C TYR A 111 14.44 5.83 5.38
N GLN A 112 15.50 6.65 5.45
CA GLN A 112 15.80 7.69 4.47
C GLN A 112 16.76 7.08 3.45
N VAL A 113 16.29 6.86 2.23
CA VAL A 113 17.03 6.14 1.20
C VAL A 113 17.55 7.06 0.11
N TRP A 114 18.73 6.77 -0.42
CA TRP A 114 19.15 7.33 -1.69
C TRP A 114 18.56 6.50 -2.82
N ARG A 115 17.59 7.08 -3.53
CA ARG A 115 16.76 6.39 -4.51
C ARG A 115 17.53 5.65 -5.62
N PRO A 116 18.62 6.20 -6.21
CA PRO A 116 19.41 5.45 -7.16
C PRO A 116 19.87 4.09 -6.65
N GLN A 117 20.36 4.03 -5.41
CA GLN A 117 20.81 2.79 -4.78
C GLN A 117 19.63 1.90 -4.34
N PHE A 118 18.59 2.49 -3.78
CA PHE A 118 17.42 1.74 -3.31
C PHE A 118 16.66 1.08 -4.46
N ASP A 119 16.40 1.81 -5.53
CA ASP A 119 15.69 1.29 -6.69
C ASP A 119 16.52 0.19 -7.38
N GLN A 120 17.86 0.35 -7.45
CA GLN A 120 18.77 -0.69 -7.95
C GLN A 120 18.70 -1.96 -7.10
N ILE A 121 18.66 -1.87 -5.76
CA ILE A 121 18.50 -3.03 -4.88
C ILE A 121 17.23 -3.80 -5.22
N LEU A 122 16.12 -3.12 -5.45
CA LEU A 122 14.84 -3.76 -5.79
C LEU A 122 14.91 -4.45 -7.16
N LEU A 123 15.51 -3.81 -8.15
CA LEU A 123 15.64 -4.35 -9.50
C LEU A 123 16.59 -5.57 -9.53
N GLU A 124 17.72 -5.51 -8.81
CA GLU A 124 18.63 -6.65 -8.65
C GLU A 124 17.99 -7.80 -7.86
N ASN A 125 17.16 -7.48 -6.87
CA ASN A 125 16.37 -8.50 -6.17
C ASN A 125 15.45 -9.22 -7.16
N ALA A 126 14.74 -8.51 -8.04
CA ALA A 126 13.90 -9.12 -9.07
C ALA A 126 14.71 -10.02 -10.01
N LYS A 127 15.88 -9.56 -10.49
CA LYS A 127 16.80 -10.37 -11.29
C LYS A 127 17.20 -11.65 -10.55
N SER A 128 17.47 -11.56 -9.26
CA SER A 128 17.85 -12.73 -8.43
C SER A 128 16.74 -13.80 -8.31
N GLN A 129 15.49 -13.41 -8.53
CA GLN A 129 14.32 -14.29 -8.57
C GLN A 129 14.04 -14.88 -9.96
N GLY A 130 14.88 -14.60 -10.96
CA GLY A 130 14.76 -15.12 -12.31
C GLY A 130 14.05 -14.21 -13.30
N VAL A 131 13.80 -12.95 -12.93
CA VAL A 131 13.23 -11.94 -13.84
C VAL A 131 14.25 -11.54 -14.89
N THR A 132 13.86 -11.54 -16.17
CA THR A 132 14.63 -10.94 -17.25
C THR A 132 14.44 -9.41 -17.18
N VAL A 133 15.53 -8.67 -17.05
CA VAL A 133 15.50 -7.19 -17.02
C VAL A 133 16.27 -6.63 -18.18
N LEU A 134 15.59 -5.86 -19.02
CA LEU A 134 16.15 -5.16 -20.18
C LEU A 134 16.16 -3.66 -19.90
N GLU A 135 17.31 -3.17 -19.43
CA GLU A 135 17.56 -1.74 -19.22
C GLU A 135 17.89 -1.05 -20.55
N GLY A 136 17.54 0.24 -20.68
CA GLY A 136 17.67 0.99 -21.93
C GLY A 136 16.62 0.60 -22.98
N HIS A 137 15.51 0.00 -22.57
CA HIS A 137 14.40 -0.41 -23.41
C HIS A 137 13.13 0.35 -23.03
N GLN A 138 12.75 1.31 -23.85
CA GLN A 138 11.59 2.15 -23.65
C GLN A 138 10.36 1.57 -24.34
N VAL A 139 9.34 1.17 -23.59
CA VAL A 139 8.03 0.83 -24.15
C VAL A 139 7.40 2.09 -24.72
N THR A 140 6.96 2.01 -25.97
CA THR A 140 6.34 3.10 -26.71
C THR A 140 4.83 2.95 -26.81
N GLU A 141 4.35 1.70 -26.93
CA GLU A 141 2.92 1.40 -27.06
C GLU A 141 2.59 0.02 -26.49
N VAL A 142 1.32 -0.18 -26.07
CA VAL A 142 0.77 -1.48 -25.72
C VAL A 142 -0.07 -1.98 -26.89
N ILE A 143 0.17 -3.22 -27.32
CA ILE A 143 -0.51 -3.86 -28.43
C ILE A 143 -1.80 -4.50 -27.93
N PHE A 144 -2.91 -4.19 -28.59
CA PHE A 144 -4.24 -4.72 -28.26
C PHE A 144 -4.82 -5.57 -29.41
N ASP A 145 -5.50 -6.66 -29.05
CA ASP A 145 -6.44 -7.38 -29.93
C ASP A 145 -7.85 -7.17 -29.36
N GLY A 146 -8.63 -6.30 -30.02
CA GLY A 146 -9.86 -5.77 -29.43
C GLY A 146 -9.59 -4.98 -28.16
N ASP A 147 -10.14 -5.44 -27.02
CA ASP A 147 -9.94 -4.81 -25.71
C ASP A 147 -8.84 -5.49 -24.86
N GLU A 148 -8.24 -6.58 -25.36
CA GLU A 148 -7.23 -7.37 -24.66
C GLU A 148 -5.81 -6.91 -25.00
N ALA A 149 -5.00 -6.60 -24.00
CA ALA A 149 -3.58 -6.34 -24.18
C ALA A 149 -2.84 -7.67 -24.42
N ILE A 150 -2.12 -7.76 -25.55
CA ILE A 150 -1.42 -8.97 -25.99
C ILE A 150 0.10 -8.81 -26.11
N GLY A 151 0.62 -7.60 -25.88
CA GLY A 151 2.04 -7.31 -25.99
C GLY A 151 2.38 -5.83 -25.89
N VAL A 152 3.62 -5.51 -26.15
CA VAL A 152 4.12 -4.13 -26.18
C VAL A 152 5.09 -3.90 -27.34
N GLU A 153 5.11 -2.67 -27.87
CA GLU A 153 6.19 -2.18 -28.72
C GLU A 153 7.22 -1.44 -27.86
N PHE A 154 8.50 -1.59 -28.19
CA PHE A 154 9.58 -0.92 -27.50
C PHE A 154 10.71 -0.49 -28.43
N THR A 155 11.53 0.45 -27.95
CA THR A 155 12.79 0.84 -28.60
C THR A 155 13.94 0.67 -27.62
N ASN A 156 15.07 0.15 -28.10
CA ASN A 156 16.27 0.03 -27.30
C ASN A 156 17.12 1.33 -27.31
N ALA A 157 18.21 1.36 -26.55
CA ALA A 157 19.11 2.51 -26.46
C ALA A 157 19.79 2.90 -27.80
N GLN A 158 19.79 2.01 -28.79
CA GLN A 158 20.31 2.22 -30.14
C GLN A 158 19.24 2.79 -31.08
N GLY A 159 17.97 2.91 -30.61
CA GLY A 159 16.85 3.38 -31.40
C GLY A 159 16.26 2.29 -32.32
N GLU A 160 16.59 1.03 -32.09
CA GLU A 160 16.03 -0.10 -32.79
C GLU A 160 14.71 -0.50 -32.11
N SER A 161 13.68 -0.78 -32.92
CA SER A 161 12.35 -1.19 -32.44
C SER A 161 12.22 -2.71 -32.38
N GLY A 162 11.44 -3.19 -31.41
CA GLY A 162 11.08 -4.59 -31.23
C GLY A 162 9.68 -4.72 -30.63
N GLU A 163 9.13 -5.91 -30.70
CA GLU A 163 7.85 -6.29 -30.11
C GLU A 163 8.06 -7.38 -29.06
N ALA A 164 7.33 -7.27 -27.94
CA ALA A 164 7.26 -8.29 -26.91
C ALA A 164 5.82 -8.80 -26.82
N GLN A 165 5.60 -10.05 -27.20
CA GLN A 165 4.30 -10.70 -27.02
C GLN A 165 4.17 -11.24 -25.60
N CYS A 166 3.01 -11.07 -24.98
CA CYS A 166 2.76 -11.59 -23.65
C CYS A 166 1.27 -11.88 -23.42
N ARG A 167 1.00 -12.64 -22.36
CA ARG A 167 -0.36 -12.91 -21.88
C ARG A 167 -0.87 -11.78 -20.98
N PHE A 168 0.02 -11.00 -20.40
CA PHE A 168 -0.34 -9.93 -19.47
C PHE A 168 0.68 -8.79 -19.47
N VAL A 169 0.19 -7.55 -19.41
CA VAL A 169 0.99 -6.33 -19.29
C VAL A 169 0.76 -5.71 -17.91
N VAL A 170 1.84 -5.46 -17.16
CA VAL A 170 1.82 -4.66 -15.93
C VAL A 170 2.39 -3.28 -16.24
N ASP A 171 1.55 -2.25 -16.27
CA ASP A 171 2.01 -0.87 -16.41
C ASP A 171 2.47 -0.32 -15.06
N ALA A 172 3.78 -0.31 -14.84
CA ALA A 172 4.48 0.33 -13.73
C ALA A 172 5.39 1.47 -14.24
N SER A 173 4.97 2.14 -15.31
CA SER A 173 5.72 3.19 -16.01
C SER A 173 5.85 4.50 -15.22
N GLY A 174 5.39 4.52 -13.96
CA GLY A 174 5.45 5.68 -13.09
C GLY A 174 4.60 6.84 -13.62
N GLN A 175 5.04 8.06 -13.41
CA GLN A 175 4.30 9.27 -13.81
C GLN A 175 4.13 9.43 -15.33
N SER A 176 4.81 8.62 -16.16
CA SER A 176 4.53 8.60 -17.60
C SER A 176 3.14 8.07 -17.92
N THR A 177 2.55 7.23 -17.04
CA THR A 177 1.16 6.76 -17.10
C THR A 177 0.78 6.25 -18.51
N LEU A 178 1.58 5.33 -19.05
CA LEU A 178 1.51 4.94 -20.46
C LEU A 178 0.12 4.43 -20.84
N LEU A 179 -0.41 3.42 -20.16
CA LEU A 179 -1.74 2.88 -20.42
C LEU A 179 -2.87 3.86 -20.05
N ALA A 180 -2.79 4.52 -18.90
CA ALA A 180 -3.83 5.46 -18.49
C ALA A 180 -3.99 6.62 -19.48
N ARG A 181 -2.91 7.06 -20.13
CA ARG A 181 -2.95 8.07 -21.19
C ARG A 181 -3.48 7.50 -22.50
N HIS A 182 -3.02 6.31 -22.90
CA HIS A 182 -3.50 5.63 -24.10
C HIS A 182 -5.03 5.41 -24.05
N LEU A 183 -5.54 4.94 -22.91
CA LEU A 183 -6.95 4.67 -22.68
C LEU A 183 -7.78 5.94 -22.37
N GLY A 184 -7.14 7.12 -22.26
CA GLY A 184 -7.82 8.36 -21.90
C GLY A 184 -8.47 8.34 -20.51
N SER A 185 -7.99 7.46 -19.62
CA SER A 185 -8.59 7.22 -18.29
C SER A 185 -7.97 8.04 -17.16
N LYS A 186 -6.92 8.81 -17.43
CA LYS A 186 -6.24 9.64 -16.42
C LYS A 186 -7.09 10.83 -16.01
N GLN A 187 -7.40 10.91 -14.72
CA GLN A 187 -8.18 11.99 -14.11
C GLN A 187 -7.31 12.80 -13.15
N TRP A 188 -7.18 14.09 -13.41
CA TRP A 188 -6.42 15.00 -12.58
C TRP A 188 -7.21 15.44 -11.35
N ASP A 189 -6.52 15.48 -10.18
CA ASP A 189 -7.12 16.04 -8.97
C ASP A 189 -7.21 17.56 -9.08
N PRO A 190 -8.40 18.15 -8.95
CA PRO A 190 -8.54 19.61 -9.07
C PRO A 190 -7.93 20.39 -7.90
N PHE A 191 -7.70 19.75 -6.75
CA PHE A 191 -7.19 20.36 -5.54
C PHE A 191 -5.66 20.35 -5.47
N PHE A 192 -5.02 19.22 -5.82
CA PHE A 192 -3.57 19.06 -5.71
C PHE A 192 -2.88 19.35 -7.06
N ARG A 193 -2.68 20.62 -7.36
CA ARG A 193 -2.00 21.11 -8.56
C ARG A 193 -0.66 21.74 -8.18
N ASN A 194 0.24 20.91 -7.69
CA ASN A 194 1.53 21.35 -7.15
C ASN A 194 2.68 21.11 -8.13
N LEU A 195 3.78 21.76 -7.85
CA LEU A 195 5.08 21.58 -8.48
C LEU A 195 6.14 21.54 -7.38
N ALA A 196 7.07 20.60 -7.48
CA ALA A 196 8.23 20.52 -6.60
C ALA A 196 9.51 20.97 -7.34
N VAL A 197 10.33 21.78 -6.68
CA VAL A 197 11.69 22.07 -7.08
C VAL A 197 12.64 21.70 -5.95
N TYR A 198 13.67 20.89 -6.24
CA TYR A 198 14.56 20.38 -5.21
C TYR A 198 16.00 20.27 -5.67
N ALA A 199 16.91 20.23 -4.69
CA ALA A 199 18.31 19.97 -4.90
C ALA A 199 18.92 19.23 -3.71
N TYR A 200 20.12 18.69 -3.89
CA TYR A 200 20.91 18.13 -2.80
C TYR A 200 21.87 19.18 -2.24
N PHE A 201 22.05 19.11 -0.92
CA PHE A 201 22.92 20.02 -0.18
C PHE A 201 23.92 19.24 0.65
N THR A 202 25.14 19.72 0.75
CA THR A 202 26.17 19.24 1.68
C THR A 202 26.38 20.24 2.81
N GLY A 203 26.63 19.76 4.04
CA GLY A 203 26.89 20.60 5.19
C GLY A 203 25.63 21.22 5.83
N ALA A 204 24.43 20.71 5.53
CA ALA A 204 23.22 21.09 6.23
C ALA A 204 23.29 20.69 7.71
N LYS A 205 22.82 21.56 8.60
CA LYS A 205 22.74 21.28 10.03
C LYS A 205 21.59 20.30 10.31
N PRO A 206 21.84 19.15 10.97
CA PRO A 206 20.78 18.22 11.30
C PRO A 206 19.83 18.80 12.36
N LEU A 207 18.65 18.21 12.48
CA LEU A 207 17.76 18.44 13.63
C LEU A 207 18.47 18.01 14.94
N PRO A 208 18.08 18.57 16.10
CA PRO A 208 18.55 18.11 17.40
C PRO A 208 18.17 16.63 17.64
N GLU A 209 18.96 15.93 18.44
CA GLU A 209 18.55 14.61 18.94
C GLU A 209 17.25 14.70 19.76
N PRO A 210 16.33 13.73 19.61
CA PRO A 210 16.45 12.46 18.87
C PRO A 210 15.99 12.54 17.40
N ASP A 211 15.73 13.71 16.86
CA ASP A 211 15.06 13.92 15.56
C ASP A 211 16.02 14.00 14.35
N GLN A 212 17.32 13.85 14.57
CA GLN A 212 18.38 14.12 13.59
C GLN A 212 18.21 13.38 12.25
N ASN A 213 17.52 12.24 12.23
CA ASN A 213 17.25 11.44 11.03
C ASN A 213 15.80 11.55 10.53
N ASN A 214 14.95 12.33 11.22
CA ASN A 214 13.59 12.55 10.76
C ASN A 214 13.58 13.37 9.46
N ILE A 215 12.57 13.17 8.63
CA ILE A 215 12.23 14.18 7.63
C ILE A 215 11.76 15.43 8.38
N PHE A 216 12.26 16.60 7.96
CA PHE A 216 11.77 17.88 8.45
C PHE A 216 10.87 18.51 7.38
N ILE A 217 9.69 18.95 7.78
CA ILE A 217 8.69 19.55 6.89
C ILE A 217 8.31 20.91 7.49
N GLU A 218 8.44 21.97 6.70
CA GLU A 218 8.14 23.33 7.11
C GLU A 218 7.18 24.01 6.14
N SER A 219 5.98 24.36 6.60
CA SER A 219 5.05 25.19 5.83
C SER A 219 5.43 26.66 5.91
N TYR A 220 5.23 27.38 4.82
CA TYR A 220 5.40 28.83 4.73
C TYR A 220 4.29 29.41 3.83
N ARG A 221 4.31 30.72 3.61
CA ARG A 221 3.18 31.42 2.97
C ARG A 221 2.80 30.87 1.58
N SER A 222 3.78 30.45 0.77
CA SER A 222 3.57 30.09 -0.63
C SER A 222 3.60 28.59 -0.89
N GLY A 223 3.85 27.76 0.14
CA GLY A 223 4.00 26.31 0.00
C GLY A 223 4.60 25.67 1.22
N TRP A 224 5.36 24.61 1.02
CA TRP A 224 6.09 23.93 2.08
C TRP A 224 7.43 23.38 1.58
N LEU A 225 8.31 23.09 2.51
CA LEU A 225 9.66 22.59 2.28
C LEU A 225 9.83 21.23 2.94
N TRP A 226 10.61 20.37 2.31
CA TRP A 226 11.17 19.19 2.97
C TRP A 226 12.68 19.31 3.12
N SER A 227 13.22 18.68 4.18
CA SER A 227 14.64 18.42 4.35
C SER A 227 14.82 16.98 4.80
N ILE A 228 15.50 16.17 3.99
CA ILE A 228 15.67 14.73 4.21
C ILE A 228 17.16 14.43 4.26
N PRO A 229 17.73 14.08 5.44
CA PRO A 229 19.12 13.67 5.53
C PRO A 229 19.34 12.31 4.87
N LEU A 230 20.45 12.14 4.17
CA LEU A 230 20.83 10.91 3.49
C LEU A 230 22.15 10.37 4.05
N HIS A 231 22.33 9.04 4.04
CA HIS A 231 23.56 8.38 4.49
C HIS A 231 24.79 8.77 3.67
N THR A 232 24.61 9.35 2.48
CA THR A 232 25.70 9.89 1.65
C THR A 232 26.33 11.18 2.18
N GLY A 233 25.84 11.73 3.29
CA GLY A 233 26.22 13.04 3.82
C GLY A 233 25.53 14.22 3.12
N ARG A 234 24.65 13.94 2.16
CA ARG A 234 23.78 14.93 1.51
C ARG A 234 22.48 15.08 2.26
N THR A 235 21.84 16.21 2.07
CA THR A 235 20.45 16.45 2.48
C THR A 235 19.64 16.81 1.23
N SER A 236 18.56 16.06 0.96
CA SER A 236 17.60 16.43 -0.07
C SER A 236 16.71 17.54 0.48
N VAL A 237 16.65 18.67 -0.23
CA VAL A 237 15.83 19.81 0.17
C VAL A 237 15.02 20.29 -1.01
N GLY A 238 13.72 20.41 -0.84
CA GLY A 238 12.85 20.86 -1.90
C GLY A 238 11.68 21.70 -1.42
N ALA A 239 11.12 22.46 -2.34
CA ALA A 239 9.95 23.30 -2.15
C ALA A 239 8.80 22.79 -3.01
N VAL A 240 7.65 22.61 -2.40
CA VAL A 240 6.38 22.32 -3.07
C VAL A 240 5.54 23.58 -3.05
N VAL A 241 5.12 24.01 -4.21
CA VAL A 241 4.33 25.23 -4.42
C VAL A 241 3.20 24.97 -5.39
N ASP A 242 2.22 25.88 -5.44
CA ASP A 242 1.22 25.87 -6.50
C ASP A 242 1.88 25.88 -7.88
N SER A 243 1.36 25.07 -8.81
CA SER A 243 1.97 24.85 -10.11
C SER A 243 2.09 26.12 -10.96
N ASP A 244 1.09 26.99 -10.89
CA ASP A 244 1.09 28.23 -11.68
C ASP A 244 2.18 29.18 -11.16
N ILE A 245 2.29 29.31 -9.83
CA ILE A 245 3.37 30.09 -9.16
C ILE A 245 4.75 29.51 -9.48
N GLY A 246 4.87 28.17 -9.41
CA GLY A 246 6.14 27.48 -9.68
C GLY A 246 6.59 27.63 -11.12
N GLN A 247 5.71 27.42 -12.08
CA GLN A 247 6.01 27.54 -13.50
C GLN A 247 6.42 28.98 -13.88
N GLU A 248 5.65 29.97 -13.44
CA GLU A 248 5.95 31.38 -13.69
C GLU A 248 7.31 31.78 -13.07
N GLY A 249 7.54 31.41 -11.80
CA GLY A 249 8.77 31.77 -11.11
C GLY A 249 10.01 31.11 -11.70
N ILE A 250 9.92 29.84 -12.14
CA ILE A 250 11.01 29.13 -12.79
C ILE A 250 11.27 29.67 -14.19
N GLN A 251 10.23 29.99 -14.95
CA GLN A 251 10.37 30.60 -16.27
C GLN A 251 11.07 31.97 -16.22
N GLN A 252 10.78 32.77 -15.21
CA GLN A 252 11.36 34.11 -15.06
C GLN A 252 12.78 34.09 -14.54
N ASN A 253 13.11 33.20 -13.60
CA ASN A 253 14.35 33.28 -12.81
C ASN A 253 15.25 32.04 -12.93
N GLY A 254 14.78 30.96 -13.53
CA GLY A 254 15.42 29.65 -13.52
C GLY A 254 15.17 28.88 -12.21
N ALA A 255 15.28 27.56 -12.26
CA ALA A 255 14.97 26.67 -11.15
C ALA A 255 15.82 26.95 -9.89
N LYS A 256 17.11 27.28 -10.06
CA LYS A 256 18.02 27.55 -8.94
C LYS A 256 17.62 28.79 -8.15
N ALA A 257 17.46 29.93 -8.84
CA ALA A 257 17.09 31.17 -8.17
C ALA A 257 15.66 31.07 -7.58
N PHE A 258 14.78 30.32 -8.23
CA PHE A 258 13.44 30.06 -7.69
C PHE A 258 13.52 29.26 -6.38
N LEU A 259 14.27 28.14 -6.34
CA LEU A 259 14.45 27.35 -5.12
C LEU A 259 15.06 28.21 -3.99
N GLU A 260 16.13 28.95 -4.27
CA GLU A 260 16.76 29.86 -3.29
C GLU A 260 15.78 30.90 -2.74
N ALA A 261 14.90 31.43 -3.60
CA ALA A 261 13.85 32.38 -3.18
C ALA A 261 12.78 31.72 -2.27
N GLN A 262 12.43 30.45 -2.52
CA GLN A 262 11.50 29.70 -1.65
C GLN A 262 12.19 29.41 -0.30
N LEU A 263 13.43 28.93 -0.29
CA LEU A 263 14.22 28.68 0.93
C LEU A 263 14.38 29.94 1.81
N ALA A 264 14.52 31.10 1.19
CA ALA A 264 14.66 32.37 1.91
C ALA A 264 13.40 32.77 2.72
N GLN A 265 12.22 32.24 2.37
CA GLN A 265 10.95 32.51 3.05
C GLN A 265 10.76 31.66 4.31
N SER A 266 11.54 30.58 4.48
CA SER A 266 11.46 29.68 5.63
C SER A 266 12.22 30.24 6.83
N GLY A 267 11.85 29.81 8.03
CA GLY A 267 12.55 30.14 9.27
C GLY A 267 13.59 29.10 9.66
N HIS A 268 13.16 27.88 9.79
CA HIS A 268 13.96 26.76 10.28
C HIS A 268 14.85 26.17 9.18
N THR A 269 14.29 25.84 8.01
CA THR A 269 15.06 25.27 6.89
C THR A 269 16.18 26.21 6.45
N LYS A 270 15.92 27.51 6.38
CA LYS A 270 16.95 28.52 6.11
C LYS A 270 18.10 28.46 7.12
N THR A 271 17.79 28.30 8.42
CA THR A 271 18.80 28.18 9.48
C THR A 271 19.59 26.88 9.37
N MET A 272 18.93 25.77 9.00
CA MET A 272 19.59 24.49 8.76
C MET A 272 20.58 24.57 7.59
N LEU A 273 20.31 25.40 6.59
CA LEU A 273 21.11 25.55 5.38
C LEU A 273 22.14 26.71 5.44
N GLU A 274 22.26 27.43 6.55
CA GLU A 274 23.11 28.63 6.67
C GLU A 274 24.55 28.41 6.19
N ASN A 275 25.14 27.23 6.47
CA ASN A 275 26.49 26.86 6.06
C ASN A 275 26.52 25.77 5.00
N ALA A 276 25.37 25.39 4.47
CA ALA A 276 25.26 24.34 3.45
C ALA A 276 25.58 24.87 2.05
N LYS A 277 25.99 23.96 1.18
CA LYS A 277 26.24 24.24 -0.23
C LYS A 277 25.33 23.35 -1.08
N MET A 278 24.67 23.94 -2.05
CA MET A 278 23.96 23.20 -3.08
C MET A 278 24.96 22.36 -3.88
N ASP A 279 24.74 21.06 -3.93
CA ASP A 279 25.67 20.04 -4.47
C ASP A 279 25.10 19.32 -5.71
N SER A 280 24.00 19.81 -6.24
CA SER A 280 23.42 19.36 -7.50
C SER A 280 22.73 20.50 -8.22
N GLU A 281 22.53 20.35 -9.54
CA GLU A 281 21.57 21.22 -10.24
C GLU A 281 20.15 20.94 -9.71
N PRO A 282 19.31 21.97 -9.54
CA PRO A 282 17.93 21.76 -9.12
C PRO A 282 17.11 21.02 -10.16
N ALA A 283 16.36 20.04 -9.71
CA ALA A 283 15.39 19.33 -10.51
C ALA A 283 13.97 19.85 -10.24
N VAL A 284 13.12 19.75 -11.24
CA VAL A 284 11.71 20.17 -11.21
C VAL A 284 10.84 18.95 -11.48
N VAL A 285 9.87 18.71 -10.62
CA VAL A 285 8.92 17.60 -10.76
C VAL A 285 7.50 18.15 -10.69
N MET A 286 6.63 17.69 -11.58
CA MET A 286 5.22 18.02 -11.55
C MET A 286 4.53 17.10 -10.54
N ASP A 287 4.07 17.68 -9.44
CA ASP A 287 3.40 16.96 -8.34
C ASP A 287 1.87 17.10 -8.41
N TRP A 288 1.28 17.06 -9.61
CA TRP A 288 -0.16 17.03 -9.75
C TRP A 288 -0.66 15.62 -9.42
N SER A 289 -1.52 15.55 -8.42
CA SER A 289 -2.16 14.29 -8.09
C SER A 289 -3.18 13.88 -9.15
N TYR A 290 -3.29 12.59 -9.37
CA TYR A 290 -4.21 12.00 -10.34
C TYR A 290 -4.55 10.56 -10.00
N THR A 291 -5.63 10.07 -10.61
CA THR A 291 -5.99 8.66 -10.65
C THR A 291 -6.33 8.24 -12.07
N ALA A 292 -6.16 6.96 -12.39
CA ALA A 292 -6.83 6.36 -13.54
C ALA A 292 -8.26 5.95 -13.14
N GLU A 293 -9.21 6.07 -14.04
CA GLU A 293 -10.60 5.68 -13.80
C GLU A 293 -10.74 4.17 -13.57
N LYS A 294 -9.99 3.38 -14.35
CA LYS A 294 -9.94 1.93 -14.24
C LYS A 294 -8.49 1.47 -14.17
N LEU A 295 -8.18 0.65 -13.16
CA LEU A 295 -6.81 0.21 -12.91
C LEU A 295 -6.45 -1.13 -13.57
N PHE A 296 -7.42 -1.84 -14.14
CA PHE A 296 -7.22 -3.14 -14.77
C PHE A 296 -8.14 -3.34 -15.95
N GLY A 297 -7.84 -4.29 -16.80
CA GLY A 297 -8.66 -4.73 -17.92
C GLY A 297 -8.15 -6.05 -18.50
N PRO A 298 -8.76 -6.53 -19.60
CA PRO A 298 -8.30 -7.75 -20.23
C PRO A 298 -6.82 -7.66 -20.63
N GLY A 299 -6.00 -8.56 -20.08
CA GLY A 299 -4.57 -8.63 -20.37
C GLY A 299 -3.71 -7.50 -19.77
N TYR A 300 -4.24 -6.59 -18.95
CA TYR A 300 -3.42 -5.52 -18.35
C TYR A 300 -3.84 -5.08 -16.94
N ILE A 301 -2.89 -4.47 -16.23
CA ILE A 301 -3.08 -3.81 -14.94
C ILE A 301 -2.11 -2.64 -14.78
N LEU A 302 -2.54 -1.60 -14.07
CA LEU A 302 -1.74 -0.42 -13.71
C LEU A 302 -1.30 -0.52 -12.25
N ALA A 303 -0.03 -0.25 -11.96
CA ALA A 303 0.52 -0.28 -10.61
C ALA A 303 1.40 0.96 -10.32
N GLY A 304 1.49 1.35 -9.05
CA GLY A 304 2.25 2.53 -8.63
C GLY A 304 1.71 3.82 -9.24
N ASP A 305 2.60 4.75 -9.53
CA ASP A 305 2.25 6.05 -10.11
C ASP A 305 1.65 5.92 -11.52
N ALA A 306 1.77 4.78 -12.19
CA ALA A 306 1.06 4.55 -13.46
C ALA A 306 -0.47 4.50 -13.25
N ALA A 307 -0.93 4.08 -12.08
CA ALA A 307 -2.35 4.01 -11.71
C ALA A 307 -2.84 5.29 -11.02
N CYS A 308 -2.12 5.75 -10.01
CA CYS A 308 -2.49 6.95 -9.25
C CYS A 308 -1.26 7.52 -8.53
N PHE A 309 -1.23 8.84 -8.41
CA PHE A 309 -0.19 9.58 -7.71
C PHE A 309 -0.83 10.55 -6.71
N VAL A 310 -0.32 10.56 -5.48
CA VAL A 310 -0.74 11.49 -4.43
C VAL A 310 0.43 12.38 -4.03
N ASP A 311 0.10 13.58 -3.56
CA ASP A 311 0.99 14.58 -3.01
C ASP A 311 2.07 13.98 -2.06
N PRO A 312 3.33 14.44 -2.11
CA PRO A 312 4.45 13.85 -1.38
C PRO A 312 4.48 14.16 0.12
N LEU A 313 3.54 14.93 0.67
CA LEU A 313 3.58 15.45 2.05
C LEU A 313 3.83 14.37 3.11
N PHE A 314 3.23 13.20 2.96
CA PHE A 314 3.36 12.08 3.91
C PHE A 314 4.32 10.98 3.45
N SER A 315 5.13 11.22 2.41
CA SER A 315 6.13 10.23 1.94
C SER A 315 5.53 8.88 1.52
N SER A 316 4.30 8.86 1.01
CA SER A 316 3.52 7.64 0.75
C SER A 316 3.83 6.97 -0.59
N GLY A 317 4.42 7.68 -1.56
CA GLY A 317 4.54 7.21 -2.95
C GLY A 317 5.26 5.87 -3.10
N VAL A 318 6.40 5.67 -2.45
CA VAL A 318 7.14 4.39 -2.53
C VAL A 318 6.37 3.25 -1.86
N HIS A 319 5.71 3.51 -0.72
CA HIS A 319 4.86 2.51 -0.09
C HIS A 319 3.70 2.07 -1.00
N LEU A 320 2.96 3.04 -1.55
CA LEU A 320 1.88 2.77 -2.50
C LEU A 320 2.36 2.01 -3.73
N ALA A 321 3.55 2.36 -4.26
CA ALA A 321 4.14 1.67 -5.39
C ALA A 321 4.48 0.21 -5.06
N LEU A 322 5.17 -0.06 -3.95
CA LEU A 322 5.54 -1.41 -3.52
C LEU A 322 4.29 -2.28 -3.25
N MET A 323 3.34 -1.76 -2.49
CA MET A 323 2.11 -2.44 -2.15
C MET A 323 1.29 -2.79 -3.41
N SER A 324 1.08 -1.80 -4.29
CA SER A 324 0.34 -2.03 -5.53
C SER A 324 1.02 -3.04 -6.44
N GLY A 325 2.36 -3.06 -6.48
CA GLY A 325 3.11 -4.07 -7.22
C GLY A 325 2.86 -5.50 -6.72
N VAL A 326 2.84 -5.70 -5.40
CA VAL A 326 2.51 -7.01 -4.79
C VAL A 326 1.05 -7.40 -5.08
N LEU A 327 0.11 -6.48 -4.92
CA LEU A 327 -1.30 -6.73 -5.22
C LEU A 327 -1.55 -7.00 -6.71
N ALA A 328 -0.85 -6.27 -7.60
CA ALA A 328 -0.92 -6.48 -9.04
C ALA A 328 -0.42 -7.88 -9.43
N ALA A 329 0.67 -8.35 -8.82
CA ALA A 329 1.17 -9.71 -9.05
C ALA A 329 0.15 -10.77 -8.62
N ALA A 330 -0.53 -10.57 -7.50
CA ALA A 330 -1.59 -11.45 -7.04
C ALA A 330 -2.77 -11.48 -8.03
N TYR A 331 -3.19 -10.31 -8.51
CA TYR A 331 -4.24 -10.22 -9.52
C TYR A 331 -3.85 -10.91 -10.83
N VAL A 332 -2.67 -10.63 -11.37
CA VAL A 332 -2.18 -11.25 -12.61
C VAL A 332 -2.12 -12.77 -12.49
N THR A 333 -1.61 -13.26 -11.34
CA THR A 333 -1.57 -14.70 -11.06
C THR A 333 -2.98 -15.31 -11.08
N THR A 334 -3.95 -14.66 -10.43
CA THR A 334 -5.35 -15.10 -10.44
C THR A 334 -5.94 -15.08 -11.85
N ALA A 335 -5.79 -13.98 -12.58
CA ALA A 335 -6.34 -13.83 -13.93
C ALA A 335 -5.77 -14.86 -14.93
N LEU A 336 -4.48 -15.20 -14.80
CA LEU A 336 -3.82 -16.19 -15.64
C LEU A 336 -4.19 -17.64 -15.27
N ASN A 337 -4.51 -17.92 -14.00
CA ASN A 337 -4.93 -19.24 -13.53
C ASN A 337 -6.43 -19.48 -13.69
N ASP A 338 -7.25 -18.45 -13.46
CA ASP A 338 -8.71 -18.53 -13.50
C ASP A 338 -9.30 -17.26 -14.14
N ALA A 339 -9.50 -17.30 -15.43
CA ALA A 339 -10.08 -16.18 -16.20
C ALA A 339 -11.49 -15.78 -15.74
N LEU A 340 -12.25 -16.69 -15.09
CA LEU A 340 -13.60 -16.38 -14.58
C LEU A 340 -13.55 -15.49 -13.35
N MET A 341 -12.46 -15.54 -12.60
CA MET A 341 -12.25 -14.66 -11.43
C MET A 341 -11.61 -13.32 -11.78
N ALA A 342 -11.12 -13.12 -12.99
CA ALA A 342 -10.31 -11.95 -13.35
C ALA A 342 -11.03 -10.63 -13.07
N ASP A 343 -12.30 -10.48 -13.42
CA ASP A 343 -13.02 -9.22 -13.19
C ASP A 343 -13.27 -8.94 -11.70
N GLU A 344 -13.74 -9.94 -10.94
CA GLU A 344 -13.96 -9.79 -9.49
C GLU A 344 -12.65 -9.52 -8.73
N ALA A 345 -11.57 -10.21 -9.06
CA ALA A 345 -10.25 -10.01 -8.46
C ALA A 345 -9.68 -8.62 -8.81
N GLY A 346 -9.88 -8.16 -10.04
CA GLY A 346 -9.48 -6.82 -10.47
C GLY A 346 -10.24 -5.71 -9.73
N GLN A 347 -11.53 -5.90 -9.48
CA GLN A 347 -12.32 -4.97 -8.67
C GLN A 347 -11.79 -4.90 -7.23
N VAL A 348 -11.43 -6.04 -6.62
CA VAL A 348 -10.84 -6.08 -5.29
C VAL A 348 -9.46 -5.41 -5.27
N TYR A 349 -8.62 -5.67 -6.27
CA TYR A 349 -7.34 -4.96 -6.42
C TYR A 349 -7.52 -3.44 -6.43
N GLN A 350 -8.41 -2.95 -7.29
CA GLN A 350 -8.70 -1.52 -7.42
C GLN A 350 -9.25 -0.93 -6.11
N GLU A 351 -10.18 -1.64 -5.45
CA GLU A 351 -10.74 -1.22 -4.17
C GLU A 351 -9.66 -1.07 -3.09
N LEU A 352 -8.79 -2.08 -2.93
CA LEU A 352 -7.71 -2.07 -1.95
C LEU A 352 -6.71 -0.96 -2.21
N TYR A 353 -6.28 -0.81 -3.45
CA TYR A 353 -5.29 0.21 -3.79
C TYR A 353 -5.84 1.63 -3.65
N LEU A 354 -7.03 1.89 -4.19
CA LEU A 354 -7.65 3.22 -4.09
C LEU A 354 -8.06 3.58 -2.66
N LYS A 355 -8.36 2.61 -1.80
CA LYS A 355 -8.63 2.85 -0.38
C LYS A 355 -7.41 3.49 0.31
N GLU A 356 -6.22 2.93 0.14
CA GLU A 356 -5.00 3.51 0.70
C GLU A 356 -4.65 4.86 0.07
N TYR A 357 -4.72 4.95 -1.25
CA TYR A 357 -4.54 6.21 -1.96
C TYR A 357 -5.44 7.32 -1.40
N ASN A 358 -6.74 7.06 -1.26
CA ASN A 358 -7.71 8.02 -0.76
C ASN A 358 -7.44 8.42 0.69
N GLN A 359 -6.98 7.51 1.53
CA GLN A 359 -6.61 7.83 2.91
C GLN A 359 -5.47 8.87 2.95
N PHE A 360 -4.38 8.65 2.21
CA PHE A 360 -3.29 9.62 2.13
C PHE A 360 -3.74 10.94 1.50
N ARG A 361 -4.58 10.87 0.48
CA ARG A 361 -5.14 12.04 -0.18
C ARG A 361 -5.98 12.91 0.78
N GLU A 362 -6.88 12.32 1.55
CA GLU A 362 -7.70 13.06 2.51
C GLU A 362 -6.85 13.62 3.68
N MET A 363 -5.83 12.88 4.13
CA MET A 363 -4.87 13.38 5.11
C MET A 363 -4.10 14.59 4.56
N ALA A 364 -3.59 14.53 3.34
CA ALA A 364 -2.90 15.66 2.72
C ALA A 364 -3.86 16.85 2.56
N ARG A 365 -5.09 16.61 2.09
CA ARG A 365 -6.11 17.65 1.94
C ARG A 365 -6.43 18.37 3.25
N LEU A 366 -6.50 17.63 4.36
CA LEU A 366 -6.67 18.22 5.69
C LEU A 366 -5.56 19.23 5.99
N PHE A 367 -4.30 18.87 5.73
CA PHE A 367 -3.16 19.72 6.03
C PHE A 367 -3.11 20.96 5.15
N TYR A 368 -3.38 20.82 3.85
CA TYR A 368 -3.38 21.95 2.92
C TYR A 368 -4.55 22.93 3.14
N SER A 369 -5.72 22.43 3.55
CA SER A 369 -6.93 23.25 3.66
C SER A 369 -7.14 23.88 5.04
N SER A 370 -6.30 23.55 6.03
CA SER A 370 -6.53 23.93 7.43
C SER A 370 -5.29 24.58 8.05
N ASN A 371 -5.52 25.57 8.89
CA ASN A 371 -4.49 26.17 9.76
C ASN A 371 -4.81 25.83 11.22
N LEU A 372 -4.66 24.55 11.57
CA LEU A 372 -5.03 23.99 12.86
C LEU A 372 -3.82 23.90 13.80
N SER A 373 -4.07 23.67 15.10
CA SER A 373 -3.01 23.20 16.01
C SER A 373 -2.68 21.74 15.75
N ALA A 374 -1.51 21.26 16.18
CA ALA A 374 -1.12 19.85 16.06
C ALA A 374 -2.18 18.91 16.65
N GLU A 375 -2.73 19.24 17.83
CA GLU A 375 -3.78 18.44 18.48
C GLU A 375 -5.07 18.38 17.64
N SER A 376 -5.45 19.50 17.00
CA SER A 376 -6.63 19.53 16.13
C SER A 376 -6.44 18.69 14.88
N TYR A 377 -5.23 18.64 14.29
CA TYR A 377 -4.92 17.72 13.19
C TYR A 377 -5.07 16.26 13.62
N PHE A 378 -4.66 15.90 14.83
CA PHE A 378 -4.83 14.54 15.35
C PHE A 378 -6.31 14.14 15.47
N TRP A 379 -7.16 15.05 15.98
CA TRP A 379 -8.61 14.80 16.07
C TRP A 379 -9.28 14.62 14.71
N GLU A 380 -8.94 15.46 13.73
CA GLU A 380 -9.50 15.34 12.38
C GLU A 380 -8.98 14.09 11.66
N ALA A 381 -7.72 13.71 11.86
CA ALA A 381 -7.18 12.46 11.32
C ALA A 381 -7.93 11.24 11.85
N ARG A 382 -8.28 11.21 13.15
CA ARG A 382 -9.11 10.15 13.73
C ARG A 382 -10.47 10.04 13.04
N ARG A 383 -11.08 11.16 12.67
CA ARG A 383 -12.35 11.20 11.95
C ARG A 383 -12.21 10.65 10.52
N ILE A 384 -11.13 11.03 9.82
CA ILE A 384 -10.86 10.55 8.45
C ILE A 384 -10.62 9.03 8.42
N THR A 385 -9.87 8.52 9.38
CA THR A 385 -9.53 7.09 9.46
C THR A 385 -10.62 6.22 10.06
N ASN A 386 -11.71 6.82 10.56
CA ASN A 386 -12.80 6.14 11.30
C ASN A 386 -12.28 5.26 12.47
N ALA A 387 -11.14 5.64 13.06
CA ALA A 387 -10.44 4.88 14.10
C ALA A 387 -10.94 5.28 15.50
N GLY A 388 -12.22 5.04 15.78
CA GLY A 388 -12.88 5.40 17.05
C GLY A 388 -12.26 4.79 18.30
N GLU A 389 -11.52 3.70 18.16
CA GLU A 389 -10.93 2.91 19.25
C GLU A 389 -9.60 3.47 19.78
N TYR A 390 -8.92 4.35 19.03
CA TYR A 390 -7.58 4.85 19.35
C TYR A 390 -7.60 6.32 19.80
N SER A 391 -6.52 6.74 20.46
CA SER A 391 -6.31 8.18 20.73
C SER A 391 -6.14 8.95 19.41
N PRO A 392 -6.51 10.25 19.35
CA PRO A 392 -6.37 11.04 18.12
C PRO A 392 -4.94 11.06 17.58
N ARG A 393 -3.93 11.18 18.46
CA ARG A 393 -2.52 11.14 18.08
C ARG A 393 -2.12 9.78 17.50
N HIS A 394 -2.58 8.69 18.10
CA HIS A 394 -2.33 7.33 17.61
C HIS A 394 -2.94 7.11 16.22
N SER A 395 -4.21 7.48 16.03
CA SER A 395 -4.89 7.39 14.74
C SER A 395 -4.19 8.18 13.63
N PHE A 396 -3.69 9.38 13.97
CA PHE A 396 -2.89 10.18 13.04
C PHE A 396 -1.60 9.46 12.64
N ILE A 397 -0.82 8.99 13.63
CA ILE A 397 0.47 8.33 13.36
C ILE A 397 0.27 7.05 12.54
N GLN A 398 -0.74 6.24 12.86
CA GLN A 398 -1.08 5.06 12.05
C GLN A 398 -1.38 5.43 10.60
N ALA A 399 -2.21 6.44 10.38
CA ALA A 399 -2.59 6.88 9.05
C ALA A 399 -1.37 7.31 8.22
N VAL A 400 -0.52 8.17 8.79
CA VAL A 400 0.66 8.70 8.07
C VAL A 400 1.84 7.73 8.02
N ALA A 401 1.82 6.66 8.81
CA ALA A 401 2.79 5.57 8.74
C ALA A 401 2.43 4.51 7.68
N GLY A 402 1.26 4.66 7.03
CA GLY A 402 0.74 3.68 6.09
C GLY A 402 0.22 2.42 6.78
N GLN A 403 -0.24 2.54 8.01
CA GLN A 403 -0.79 1.43 8.79
C GLN A 403 -2.29 1.69 9.01
N PRO A 404 -3.16 1.43 8.02
CA PRO A 404 -4.59 1.66 8.18
C PRO A 404 -5.14 0.81 9.33
N PRO A 405 -6.16 1.31 10.06
CA PRO A 405 -6.85 0.48 11.02
C PRO A 405 -7.54 -0.65 10.26
N ARG A 406 -7.21 -1.85 10.59
CA ARG A 406 -7.79 -3.16 10.24
C ARG A 406 -8.60 -3.27 8.94
N GLY A 407 -8.18 -4.15 8.06
CA GLY A 407 -8.91 -4.68 6.94
C GLY A 407 -8.49 -6.14 6.70
N TYR A 408 -9.23 -6.90 5.90
CA TYR A 408 -8.89 -8.29 5.61
C TYR A 408 -7.55 -8.43 4.86
N GLU A 409 -7.10 -7.41 4.16
CA GLU A 409 -5.79 -7.30 3.51
C GLU A 409 -4.62 -7.35 4.50
N ARG A 410 -4.85 -6.98 5.76
CA ARG A 410 -3.84 -6.95 6.81
C ARG A 410 -3.40 -8.32 7.31
N VAL A 411 -4.24 -9.32 7.18
CA VAL A 411 -3.89 -10.70 7.56
C VAL A 411 -2.67 -11.20 6.79
N VAL A 412 -2.40 -10.64 5.63
CA VAL A 412 -1.25 -10.97 4.77
C VAL A 412 0.00 -10.16 5.14
N LEU A 413 -0.16 -8.89 5.54
CA LEU A 413 0.95 -7.94 5.77
C LEU A 413 1.34 -7.77 7.24
N ASP A 414 0.53 -8.24 8.21
CA ASP A 414 0.75 -7.99 9.62
C ASP A 414 0.72 -9.27 10.47
N ARG A 415 1.86 -9.95 10.57
CA ARG A 415 2.07 -11.08 11.50
C ARG A 415 2.55 -10.63 12.89
N GLY A 416 2.33 -9.38 13.30
CA GLY A 416 2.97 -8.79 14.47
C GLY A 416 2.08 -8.13 15.52
N GLN A 417 2.63 -8.00 16.70
CA GLN A 417 2.00 -7.66 17.99
C GLN A 417 1.33 -6.27 18.04
N ALA A 418 0.24 -6.19 18.80
CA ALA A 418 -0.55 -4.98 19.02
C ALA A 418 0.13 -3.97 19.98
N PRO A 419 -0.08 -2.64 19.80
CA PRO A 419 0.42 -1.61 20.72
C PRO A 419 -0.24 -1.62 22.11
N ASP A 420 0.45 -1.09 23.13
CA ASP A 420 0.01 -1.12 24.54
C ASP A 420 -1.32 -0.41 24.84
N GLU A 421 -1.70 0.64 24.09
CA GLU A 421 -3.01 1.33 24.23
C GLU A 421 -4.18 0.55 23.59
N PHE A 422 -3.89 -0.33 22.63
CA PHE A 422 -4.81 -1.37 22.15
C PHE A 422 -5.16 -2.33 23.29
N VAL A 423 -4.25 -2.54 24.23
CA VAL A 423 -4.43 -3.44 25.38
C VAL A 423 -5.57 -2.99 26.29
N GLU A 424 -5.92 -1.71 26.38
CA GLU A 424 -7.05 -1.27 27.23
C GLU A 424 -8.41 -1.38 26.54
N SER A 425 -8.53 -1.09 25.26
CA SER A 425 -9.76 -1.38 24.51
C SER A 425 -9.92 -2.88 24.26
N VAL A 426 -8.80 -3.59 24.00
CA VAL A 426 -8.74 -5.05 23.95
C VAL A 426 -9.08 -5.64 25.33
N ARG A 427 -8.71 -5.03 26.45
CA ARG A 427 -9.10 -5.50 27.77
C ARG A 427 -10.61 -5.44 28.02
N ALA A 428 -11.31 -4.45 27.48
CA ALA A 428 -12.79 -4.44 27.57
C ALA A 428 -13.39 -5.53 26.67
N VAL A 429 -12.90 -5.65 25.42
CA VAL A 429 -13.29 -6.71 24.47
C VAL A 429 -12.80 -8.08 24.99
N GLU A 430 -11.59 -8.18 25.54
CA GLU A 430 -11.08 -9.40 26.19
C GLU A 430 -11.83 -9.76 27.46
N SER A 431 -12.25 -8.79 28.26
CA SER A 431 -13.08 -9.04 29.43
C SER A 431 -14.45 -9.63 29.04
N GLU A 432 -15.04 -9.13 27.96
CA GLU A 432 -16.27 -9.68 27.40
C GLU A 432 -16.02 -11.05 26.77
N ARG A 433 -14.97 -11.20 25.96
CA ARG A 433 -14.51 -12.48 25.41
C ARG A 433 -14.19 -13.49 26.52
N GLN A 434 -13.52 -13.04 27.56
CA GLN A 434 -13.19 -13.89 28.71
C GLN A 434 -14.44 -14.29 29.48
N SER A 435 -15.42 -13.41 29.64
CA SER A 435 -16.71 -13.73 30.25
C SER A 435 -17.51 -14.72 29.41
N ARG A 436 -17.57 -14.54 28.10
CA ARG A 436 -18.18 -15.47 27.15
C ARG A 436 -17.45 -16.82 27.10
N SER A 437 -16.12 -16.79 27.13
CA SER A 437 -15.29 -18.01 27.20
C SER A 437 -15.44 -18.78 28.51
N GLN A 438 -15.54 -18.06 29.64
CA GLN A 438 -15.82 -18.70 30.96
C GLN A 438 -17.21 -19.31 31.01
N TRP A 439 -18.22 -18.66 30.42
CA TRP A 439 -19.55 -19.21 30.31
C TRP A 439 -19.58 -20.49 29.46
N LEU A 440 -18.89 -20.52 28.32
CA LEU A 440 -18.71 -21.73 27.50
C LEU A 440 -17.99 -22.85 28.26
N ALA A 441 -16.93 -22.51 29.00
CA ALA A 441 -16.17 -23.48 29.80
C ALA A 441 -17.06 -24.08 30.95
N ALA A 442 -17.97 -23.28 31.48
CA ALA A 442 -18.95 -23.76 32.48
C ALA A 442 -19.99 -24.70 31.85
N LEU A 443 -20.43 -24.44 30.61
CA LEU A 443 -21.28 -25.34 29.84
C LEU A 443 -20.56 -26.66 29.51
N GLY A 444 -19.25 -26.62 29.18
CA GLY A 444 -18.45 -27.81 28.84
C GLY A 444 -17.99 -28.66 30.01
N SER A 445 -18.16 -28.19 31.26
CA SER A 445 -17.78 -28.94 32.49
C SER A 445 -18.83 -29.91 33.00
N ASP A 446 -20.03 -29.91 32.41
CA ASP A 446 -21.08 -30.87 32.73
C ASP A 446 -20.87 -32.18 31.94
N PRO A 447 -20.99 -33.40 32.57
CA PRO A 447 -20.80 -34.70 31.90
C PRO A 447 -21.76 -34.96 30.73
N GLN A 448 -22.75 -34.10 30.52
CA GLN A 448 -23.64 -34.11 29.35
C GLN A 448 -23.05 -33.17 28.26
N ARG A 449 -22.12 -33.67 27.49
CA ARG A 449 -21.44 -33.01 26.34
C ARG A 449 -22.38 -32.43 25.26
N ASN A 450 -23.68 -32.46 25.49
CA ASN A 450 -24.73 -32.08 24.55
C ASN A 450 -25.33 -30.69 24.80
N GLN A 451 -24.80 -29.87 25.72
CA GLN A 451 -25.44 -28.57 25.98
C GLN A 451 -25.28 -27.58 24.85
N ILE A 452 -24.11 -27.58 24.16
CA ILE A 452 -23.90 -26.69 23.01
C ILE A 452 -24.74 -27.15 21.81
N LEU A 453 -24.92 -28.45 21.61
CA LEU A 453 -25.75 -28.98 20.52
C LEU A 453 -27.23 -28.61 20.64
N ASN A 454 -27.70 -28.45 21.86
CA ASN A 454 -29.08 -28.03 22.15
C ASN A 454 -29.24 -26.51 22.18
N ALA A 455 -28.14 -25.74 22.17
CA ALA A 455 -28.20 -24.29 22.17
C ALA A 455 -28.73 -23.75 20.84
N ILE A 456 -29.55 -22.69 20.92
CA ILE A 456 -30.07 -21.98 19.76
C ILE A 456 -29.23 -20.70 19.57
N PRO A 457 -28.34 -20.65 18.55
CA PRO A 457 -27.54 -19.48 18.28
C PRO A 457 -28.40 -18.38 17.64
N LYS A 458 -28.12 -17.13 18.03
CA LYS A 458 -28.70 -15.94 17.41
C LYS A 458 -27.58 -14.99 17.00
N LEU A 459 -27.57 -14.56 15.74
CA LEU A 459 -26.63 -13.58 15.26
C LEU A 459 -26.83 -12.20 15.90
N ALA A 460 -25.75 -11.47 16.08
CA ALA A 460 -25.79 -10.05 16.39
C ALA A 460 -26.47 -9.25 15.26
N GLU A 461 -26.83 -7.99 15.55
CA GLU A 461 -27.40 -7.11 14.55
C GLU A 461 -26.36 -6.76 13.48
N ASP A 462 -26.82 -6.55 12.24
CA ASP A 462 -25.99 -6.10 11.09
C ASP A 462 -24.83 -7.03 10.69
N ILE A 463 -24.94 -8.32 10.94
CA ILE A 463 -24.00 -9.32 10.44
C ILE A 463 -24.24 -9.54 8.93
N GLN A 464 -23.20 -9.37 8.13
CA GLN A 464 -23.23 -9.63 6.70
C GLN A 464 -22.06 -10.53 6.29
N VAL A 465 -22.36 -11.54 5.49
CA VAL A 465 -21.34 -12.38 4.84
C VAL A 465 -21.43 -12.17 3.33
N GLN A 466 -20.33 -11.74 2.75
CA GLN A 466 -20.22 -11.52 1.31
C GLN A 466 -19.26 -12.54 0.73
N ARG A 467 -19.63 -13.16 -0.40
CA ARG A 467 -18.72 -13.93 -1.21
C ARG A 467 -17.89 -12.95 -2.04
N LYS A 468 -16.55 -13.00 -1.89
CA LYS A 468 -15.66 -12.02 -2.49
C LYS A 468 -14.26 -12.64 -2.62
N PRO A 469 -13.49 -12.32 -3.68
CA PRO A 469 -12.08 -12.69 -3.72
C PRO A 469 -11.33 -12.14 -2.50
N VAL A 470 -10.51 -12.97 -1.89
CA VAL A 470 -9.64 -12.61 -0.77
C VAL A 470 -8.19 -12.93 -1.12
N LEU A 471 -7.27 -12.09 -0.71
CA LEU A 471 -5.85 -12.28 -0.95
C LEU A 471 -5.34 -13.43 -0.07
N ALA A 472 -4.77 -14.47 -0.67
CA ALA A 472 -4.20 -15.62 0.00
C ALA A 472 -2.95 -16.11 -0.74
N GLU A 473 -1.83 -16.19 -0.03
CA GLU A 473 -0.56 -16.74 -0.55
C GLU A 473 -0.11 -16.15 -1.90
N GLY A 474 -0.36 -14.84 -2.11
CA GLY A 474 0.07 -14.12 -3.32
C GLY A 474 -0.81 -14.32 -4.56
N GLU A 475 -2.08 -14.70 -4.36
CA GLU A 475 -3.14 -14.69 -5.36
C GLU A 475 -4.49 -14.39 -4.72
N PHE A 476 -5.49 -13.98 -5.49
CA PHE A 476 -6.86 -13.86 -5.03
C PHE A 476 -7.58 -15.20 -5.19
N VAL A 477 -8.13 -15.69 -4.12
CA VAL A 477 -8.94 -16.92 -4.11
C VAL A 477 -10.37 -16.60 -3.73
N GLN A 478 -11.32 -17.43 -4.19
CA GLN A 478 -12.72 -17.29 -3.81
C GLN A 478 -12.84 -17.50 -2.29
N GLY A 479 -13.32 -16.49 -1.59
CA GLY A 479 -13.46 -16.49 -0.15
C GLY A 479 -14.77 -15.87 0.32
N TYR A 480 -14.85 -15.62 1.60
CA TYR A 480 -15.97 -14.93 2.25
C TYR A 480 -15.41 -13.84 3.16
N VAL A 481 -16.11 -12.72 3.19
CA VAL A 481 -15.80 -11.60 4.10
C VAL A 481 -16.97 -11.40 5.04
N LEU A 482 -16.70 -11.50 6.33
CA LEU A 482 -17.67 -11.27 7.41
C LEU A 482 -17.57 -9.83 7.88
N ASN A 483 -18.61 -9.05 7.64
CA ASN A 483 -18.75 -7.68 8.15
C ASN A 483 -19.57 -7.68 9.44
N THR A 484 -19.12 -6.96 10.44
CA THR A 484 -19.78 -6.76 11.72
C THR A 484 -19.80 -5.27 12.07
N VAL A 485 -20.62 -4.85 13.04
CA VAL A 485 -20.61 -3.46 13.53
C VAL A 485 -19.23 -3.04 14.05
N SER A 486 -18.53 -3.95 14.74
CA SER A 486 -17.17 -3.71 15.25
C SER A 486 -16.08 -3.79 14.18
N GLN A 487 -16.36 -4.44 13.05
CA GLN A 487 -15.46 -4.62 11.92
C GLN A 487 -16.18 -4.37 10.59
N PRO A 488 -16.56 -3.12 10.29
CA PRO A 488 -17.30 -2.78 9.08
C PRO A 488 -16.49 -3.01 7.80
N GLU A 489 -15.17 -2.98 7.90
CA GLU A 489 -14.24 -3.29 6.80
C GLU A 489 -14.26 -4.77 6.39
N GLY A 490 -14.76 -5.62 7.25
CA GLY A 490 -14.85 -7.05 7.05
C GLY A 490 -13.60 -7.84 7.46
N THR A 491 -13.82 -9.11 7.76
CA THR A 491 -12.75 -10.08 8.10
C THR A 491 -12.91 -11.31 7.21
N PRO A 492 -11.83 -11.82 6.59
CA PRO A 492 -11.90 -13.07 5.86
C PRO A 492 -12.37 -14.20 6.74
N CYS A 493 -13.30 -15.00 6.24
CA CYS A 493 -13.75 -16.20 6.93
C CYS A 493 -13.77 -17.42 6.01
N SER A 494 -13.70 -18.59 6.61
CA SER A 494 -13.72 -19.86 5.85
C SER A 494 -15.11 -20.13 5.28
N PRO A 495 -15.21 -20.96 4.23
CA PRO A 495 -16.50 -21.42 3.71
C PRO A 495 -17.39 -22.07 4.77
N LEU A 496 -16.78 -22.79 5.73
CA LEU A 496 -17.51 -23.38 6.84
C LEU A 496 -18.16 -22.32 7.73
N VAL A 497 -17.41 -21.29 8.11
CA VAL A 497 -17.93 -20.17 8.91
C VAL A 497 -19.09 -19.48 8.18
N ALA A 498 -18.92 -19.21 6.89
CA ALA A 498 -19.97 -18.60 6.07
C ALA A 498 -21.23 -19.48 5.99
N ALA A 499 -21.06 -20.79 5.81
CA ALA A 499 -22.17 -21.75 5.77
C ALA A 499 -22.89 -21.86 7.12
N VAL A 500 -22.15 -21.91 8.23
CA VAL A 500 -22.73 -21.94 9.59
C VAL A 500 -23.53 -20.66 9.86
N ILE A 501 -22.99 -19.48 9.53
CA ILE A 501 -23.70 -18.21 9.70
C ILE A 501 -25.00 -18.19 8.88
N ALA A 502 -24.99 -18.73 7.65
CA ALA A 502 -26.18 -18.79 6.79
C ALA A 502 -27.30 -19.68 7.37
N GLU A 503 -26.96 -20.70 8.16
CA GLU A 503 -27.92 -21.60 8.80
C GLU A 503 -28.47 -21.08 10.13
N ILE A 504 -27.85 -20.07 10.75
CA ILE A 504 -28.29 -19.48 12.02
C ILE A 504 -29.50 -18.56 11.77
N ASP A 505 -30.67 -19.02 12.13
CA ASP A 505 -31.96 -18.30 12.02
C ASP A 505 -32.56 -17.87 13.38
N GLY A 506 -31.87 -18.20 14.48
CA GLY A 506 -32.32 -17.92 15.83
C GLY A 506 -33.45 -18.86 16.33
N GLN A 507 -33.74 -19.95 15.60
CA GLN A 507 -34.74 -20.95 15.93
C GLN A 507 -34.16 -22.37 15.93
N LYS A 508 -33.23 -22.67 15.04
CA LYS A 508 -32.54 -23.95 14.93
C LYS A 508 -31.53 -24.11 16.07
N SER A 509 -31.51 -25.29 16.67
CA SER A 509 -30.42 -25.69 17.56
C SER A 509 -29.13 -25.95 16.75
N VAL A 510 -28.01 -25.99 17.44
CA VAL A 510 -26.72 -26.39 16.81
C VAL A 510 -26.83 -27.78 16.21
N SER A 511 -27.52 -28.70 16.85
CA SER A 511 -27.80 -30.05 16.32
C SER A 511 -28.58 -30.00 14.99
N ASP A 512 -29.65 -29.17 14.94
CA ASP A 512 -30.44 -29.02 13.70
C ASP A 512 -29.59 -28.46 12.55
N ILE A 513 -28.66 -27.54 12.84
CA ILE A 513 -27.73 -26.98 11.89
C ILE A 513 -26.78 -28.07 11.38
N VAL A 514 -26.21 -28.89 12.29
CA VAL A 514 -25.32 -30.00 11.93
C VAL A 514 -26.03 -31.02 11.07
N ASP A 515 -27.27 -31.43 11.47
CA ASP A 515 -28.09 -32.39 10.75
C ASP A 515 -28.43 -31.87 9.33
N GLY A 516 -28.80 -30.59 9.22
CA GLY A 516 -29.10 -29.95 7.95
C GLY A 516 -27.88 -29.91 6.99
N MET A 517 -26.73 -29.51 7.50
CA MET A 517 -25.48 -29.43 6.72
C MET A 517 -24.92 -30.83 6.40
N GLY A 518 -25.09 -31.79 7.29
CA GLY A 518 -24.52 -33.15 7.23
C GLY A 518 -25.41 -34.22 6.62
N ALA A 519 -26.62 -33.89 6.11
CA ALA A 519 -27.64 -34.82 5.66
C ALA A 519 -27.17 -35.89 4.63
N HIS A 520 -26.06 -35.68 3.96
CA HIS A 520 -25.50 -36.56 2.93
C HIS A 520 -24.19 -37.24 3.37
N LEU A 521 -23.74 -37.01 4.59
CA LEU A 521 -22.49 -37.56 5.13
C LEU A 521 -22.73 -38.94 5.79
N ASP A 522 -21.69 -39.77 5.83
CA ASP A 522 -21.66 -40.96 6.64
C ASP A 522 -21.48 -40.60 8.14
N GLN A 523 -21.60 -41.61 9.02
CA GLN A 523 -21.51 -41.40 10.46
C GLN A 523 -20.19 -40.76 10.93
N ALA A 524 -19.08 -41.07 10.28
CA ALA A 524 -17.77 -40.50 10.63
C ALA A 524 -17.66 -39.04 10.16
N GLY A 525 -18.13 -38.74 8.94
CA GLY A 525 -18.18 -37.38 8.41
C GLY A 525 -19.13 -36.49 9.20
N HIS A 526 -20.28 -37.03 9.64
CA HIS A 526 -21.22 -36.29 10.47
C HIS A 526 -20.62 -35.92 11.82
N ALA A 527 -19.89 -36.82 12.49
CA ALA A 527 -19.23 -36.54 13.77
C ALA A 527 -18.11 -35.47 13.63
N GLN A 528 -17.37 -35.48 12.51
CA GLN A 528 -16.38 -34.45 12.22
C GLN A 528 -17.04 -33.07 11.96
N LEU A 529 -18.15 -33.06 11.23
CA LEU A 529 -18.94 -31.84 10.99
C LEU A 529 -19.49 -31.28 12.29
N GLU A 530 -20.04 -32.14 13.17
CA GLU A 530 -20.58 -31.76 14.49
C GLU A 530 -19.52 -31.05 15.34
N GLU A 531 -18.29 -31.60 15.39
CA GLU A 531 -17.17 -30.98 16.12
C GLU A 531 -16.80 -29.62 15.49
N ALA A 532 -16.69 -29.55 14.16
CA ALA A 532 -16.32 -28.35 13.44
C ALA A 532 -17.36 -27.23 13.55
N VAL A 533 -18.65 -27.54 13.42
CA VAL A 533 -19.76 -26.58 13.55
C VAL A 533 -19.87 -26.08 15.00
N SER A 534 -19.80 -26.99 15.98
CA SER A 534 -19.85 -26.61 17.39
C SER A 534 -18.74 -25.64 17.75
N ARG A 535 -17.50 -25.96 17.35
CA ARG A 535 -16.35 -25.09 17.57
C ARG A 535 -16.44 -23.76 16.83
N THR A 536 -17.00 -23.74 15.62
CA THR A 536 -17.26 -22.51 14.86
C THR A 536 -18.23 -21.60 15.62
N ILE A 537 -19.35 -22.14 16.12
CA ILE A 537 -20.35 -21.38 16.87
C ILE A 537 -19.75 -20.87 18.19
N GLU A 538 -18.94 -21.67 18.88
CA GLU A 538 -18.21 -21.21 20.07
C GLU A 538 -17.32 -20.00 19.79
N ILE A 539 -16.54 -20.05 18.71
CA ILE A 539 -15.68 -18.92 18.28
C ILE A 539 -16.52 -17.70 17.94
N LEU A 540 -17.56 -17.86 17.12
CA LEU A 540 -18.46 -16.78 16.72
C LEU A 540 -19.18 -16.15 17.94
N TYR A 541 -19.50 -16.94 18.97
CA TYR A 541 -20.06 -16.44 20.20
C TYR A 541 -19.03 -15.63 21.02
N VAL A 542 -17.82 -16.16 21.16
CA VAL A 542 -16.73 -15.45 21.86
C VAL A 542 -16.39 -14.13 21.16
N ASP A 543 -16.39 -14.12 19.83
CA ASP A 543 -16.08 -12.93 19.03
C ASP A 543 -17.26 -11.94 18.89
N GLY A 544 -18.46 -12.31 19.40
CA GLY A 544 -19.63 -11.44 19.38
C GLY A 544 -20.43 -11.44 18.07
N THR A 545 -20.05 -12.25 17.09
CA THR A 545 -20.84 -12.47 15.86
C THR A 545 -22.16 -13.20 16.18
N VAL A 546 -22.12 -14.17 17.08
CA VAL A 546 -23.28 -14.75 17.74
C VAL A 546 -23.50 -14.00 19.06
N ASP A 547 -24.60 -13.28 19.15
CA ASP A 547 -24.93 -12.47 20.33
C ASP A 547 -25.40 -13.34 21.52
N ARG A 548 -26.19 -14.37 21.24
CA ARG A 548 -26.78 -15.23 22.26
C ARG A 548 -26.74 -16.70 21.85
N LEU A 549 -26.49 -17.55 22.84
CA LEU A 549 -26.72 -19.00 22.81
C LEU A 549 -27.83 -19.30 23.83
N ALA A 550 -29.07 -19.43 23.36
CA ALA A 550 -30.16 -19.78 24.24
C ALA A 550 -30.11 -21.29 24.49
N THR A 551 -30.06 -21.69 25.79
CA THR A 551 -30.27 -23.06 26.23
C THR A 551 -31.66 -23.11 26.86
N ASP A 552 -32.52 -24.04 26.44
CA ASP A 552 -33.85 -24.26 27.07
C ASP A 552 -33.73 -24.56 28.55
#